data_cd36d27ddd6cb05d76f05240c4e305d3
#
_entry.id   cd36d27ddd6cb05d76f05240c4e305d3
#
_cell.length_a   1.000
_cell.length_b   1.000
_cell.length_c   1.000
_cell.angle_alpha   90.00
_cell.angle_beta   90.00
_cell.angle_gamma   90.00
#
_symmetry.space_group_name_H-M   'P 1'
#
loop_
_entity.id
_entity.type
_entity.pdbx_description
1 polymer ?
#
loop_
_entity_poly.entity_id
_entity_poly.type
_entity_poly.pdbx_seq_one_letter_code
_entity_poly.pdbx_strand_id
1 'polypeptide(L)'
;GQGVAPAAATIEAFKRQGMDLVPGSGLMSAVVPGAFDAWLLLLRDHGSFDLKDVLEPAIHYAEAGHPLLPGAARALEEVAPIFQNEWPSSGPVWLPNGQAPKAGKLFRNPTLAATWRRILKEAGNGSREQRIDRARRAWSQGFVAEQIDHFCRTQSLMDSSGDCHGGLLTGDDMAAWEAHYETPVSYDYRGWT
;
A
#
# COMPACT_ATOMS: atom_id res chain seq x y z
N GLY A 1 9.57 -3.04 -5.91
CA GLY A 1 8.97 -2.47 -7.10
C GLY A 1 7.47 -2.23 -6.93
N GLN A 2 6.91 -1.51 -7.84
CA GLN A 2 5.46 -1.44 -7.99
C GLN A 2 4.98 -2.73 -8.62
N GLY A 3 3.76 -3.14 -8.30
CA GLY A 3 3.09 -4.20 -9.03
C GLY A 3 2.62 -3.76 -10.42
N VAL A 4 1.81 -4.58 -11.01
CA VAL A 4 1.20 -4.33 -12.32
C VAL A 4 -0.18 -3.65 -12.18
N ALA A 5 -0.68 -3.07 -13.25
CA ALA A 5 -2.06 -2.61 -13.31
C ALA A 5 -3.03 -3.79 -13.18
N PRO A 6 -4.23 -3.59 -12.59
CA PRO A 6 -5.28 -4.60 -12.57
C PRO A 6 -5.63 -5.09 -13.98
N ALA A 7 -6.00 -6.35 -14.13
CA ALA A 7 -6.40 -6.93 -15.42
C ALA A 7 -7.57 -6.18 -16.07
N ALA A 8 -8.46 -5.62 -15.25
CA ALA A 8 -9.60 -4.81 -15.70
C ALA A 8 -9.23 -3.38 -16.15
N ALA A 9 -8.00 -2.91 -15.89
CA ALA A 9 -7.55 -1.55 -16.23
C ALA A 9 -7.13 -1.45 -17.70
N THR A 10 -8.10 -1.61 -18.60
CA THR A 10 -7.90 -1.52 -20.05
C THR A 10 -8.24 -0.13 -20.58
N ILE A 11 -7.70 0.24 -21.74
CA ILE A 11 -8.05 1.51 -22.43
C ILE A 11 -9.55 1.64 -22.60
N GLU A 12 -10.22 0.55 -22.99
CA GLU A 12 -11.67 0.51 -23.19
C GLU A 12 -12.44 0.73 -21.88
N ALA A 13 -11.91 0.24 -20.74
CA ALA A 13 -12.54 0.46 -19.43
C ALA A 13 -12.55 1.96 -19.08
N PHE A 14 -11.45 2.66 -19.26
CA PHE A 14 -11.37 4.11 -19.03
C PHE A 14 -12.21 4.91 -20.03
N LYS A 15 -12.15 4.57 -21.31
CA LYS A 15 -12.97 5.23 -22.34
C LYS A 15 -14.48 5.08 -22.11
N ARG A 16 -14.94 3.93 -21.61
CA ARG A 16 -16.37 3.75 -21.23
C ARG A 16 -16.82 4.69 -20.12
N GLN A 17 -15.89 5.15 -19.28
CA GLN A 17 -16.13 6.16 -18.25
C GLN A 17 -15.87 7.60 -18.74
N GLY A 18 -15.69 7.80 -20.05
CA GLY A 18 -15.44 9.13 -20.62
C GLY A 18 -14.03 9.66 -20.36
N MET A 19 -13.08 8.81 -19.99
CA MET A 19 -11.73 9.22 -19.65
C MET A 19 -10.75 8.98 -20.81
N ASP A 20 -9.94 9.99 -21.12
CA ASP A 20 -8.82 9.88 -22.06
C ASP A 20 -7.50 9.52 -21.36
N LEU A 21 -7.41 9.73 -20.04
CA LEU A 21 -6.26 9.44 -19.21
C LEU A 21 -6.69 8.70 -17.93
N VAL A 22 -5.79 7.92 -17.37
CA VAL A 22 -5.96 7.35 -16.04
C VAL A 22 -6.02 8.50 -15.02
N PRO A 23 -7.00 8.52 -14.11
CA PRO A 23 -7.07 9.56 -13.08
C PRO A 23 -5.79 9.59 -12.23
N GLY A 24 -5.34 10.78 -11.85
CA GLY A 24 -4.14 10.94 -11.01
C GLY A 24 -4.36 10.58 -9.52
N SER A 25 -5.60 10.32 -9.13
CA SER A 25 -5.99 9.93 -7.77
C SER A 25 -7.22 9.04 -7.80
N GLY A 26 -7.61 8.48 -6.65
CA GLY A 26 -8.79 7.64 -6.51
C GLY A 26 -8.53 6.16 -6.78
N LEU A 27 -9.61 5.36 -6.77
CA LEU A 27 -9.51 3.90 -6.79
C LEU A 27 -9.14 3.34 -8.17
N MET A 28 -9.50 4.03 -9.26
CA MET A 28 -9.21 3.57 -10.64
C MET A 28 -7.73 3.60 -10.99
N SER A 29 -6.92 4.40 -10.29
CA SER A 29 -5.46 4.47 -10.48
C SER A 29 -4.67 3.47 -9.64
N ALA A 30 -5.34 2.66 -8.82
CA ALA A 30 -4.68 1.70 -7.96
C ALA A 30 -4.02 0.59 -8.78
N VAL A 31 -2.80 0.23 -8.38
CA VAL A 31 -2.03 -0.90 -8.91
C VAL A 31 -1.77 -1.92 -7.80
N VAL A 32 -1.36 -3.14 -8.15
CA VAL A 32 -0.99 -4.15 -7.16
C VAL A 32 0.10 -3.58 -6.24
N PRO A 33 -0.09 -3.57 -4.91
CA PRO A 33 0.89 -3.03 -3.95
C PRO A 33 2.03 -4.03 -3.71
N GLY A 34 2.95 -4.12 -4.68
CA GLY A 34 4.00 -5.14 -4.73
C GLY A 34 5.20 -4.92 -3.82
N ALA A 35 5.38 -3.72 -3.25
CA ALA A 35 6.58 -3.39 -2.49
C ALA A 35 6.78 -4.29 -1.25
N PHE A 36 5.71 -4.63 -0.53
CA PHE A 36 5.81 -5.48 0.65
C PHE A 36 6.29 -6.89 0.30
N ASP A 37 5.74 -7.48 -0.76
CA ASP A 37 6.17 -8.79 -1.25
C ASP A 37 7.64 -8.79 -1.68
N ALA A 38 8.08 -7.74 -2.41
CA ALA A 38 9.47 -7.59 -2.83
C ALA A 38 10.43 -7.45 -1.63
N TRP A 39 10.06 -6.70 -0.60
CA TRP A 39 10.88 -6.58 0.62
C TRP A 39 10.97 -7.89 1.39
N LEU A 40 9.89 -8.65 1.44
CA LEU A 40 9.91 -9.97 2.07
C LEU A 40 10.71 -11.00 1.27
N LEU A 41 10.66 -10.96 -0.06
CA LEU A 41 11.51 -11.77 -0.92
C LEU A 41 13.00 -11.43 -0.66
N LEU A 42 13.35 -10.15 -0.62
CA LEU A 42 14.71 -9.70 -0.32
C LEU A 42 15.14 -10.13 1.09
N LEU A 43 14.28 -9.98 2.09
CA LEU A 43 14.54 -10.43 3.46
C LEU A 43 14.77 -11.94 3.50
N ARG A 44 13.94 -12.74 2.81
CA ARG A 44 14.04 -14.19 2.78
C ARG A 44 15.39 -14.65 2.23
N ASP A 45 15.79 -14.11 1.07
CA ASP A 45 16.89 -14.64 0.28
C ASP A 45 18.26 -14.01 0.64
N HIS A 46 18.28 -12.79 1.12
CA HIS A 46 19.51 -12.02 1.39
C HIS A 46 19.61 -11.49 2.82
N GLY A 47 18.50 -11.45 3.57
CA GLY A 47 18.52 -10.97 4.95
C GLY A 47 18.83 -12.08 5.95
N SER A 48 19.26 -11.69 7.16
CA SER A 48 19.52 -12.59 8.29
C SER A 48 18.53 -12.41 9.45
N PHE A 49 17.81 -11.29 9.51
CA PHE A 49 16.85 -11.03 10.58
C PHE A 49 15.56 -11.84 10.42
N ASP A 50 14.89 -12.09 11.53
CA ASP A 50 13.54 -12.61 11.52
C ASP A 50 12.54 -11.52 11.08
N LEU A 51 11.41 -11.94 10.48
CA LEU A 51 10.36 -11.01 10.08
C LEU A 51 9.84 -10.16 11.24
N LYS A 52 9.73 -10.76 12.43
CA LYS A 52 9.32 -10.05 13.65
C LYS A 52 10.29 -8.93 13.99
N ASP A 53 11.60 -9.20 13.95
CA ASP A 53 12.62 -8.21 14.31
C ASP A 53 12.61 -7.00 13.37
N VAL A 54 12.29 -7.23 12.09
CA VAL A 54 12.18 -6.16 11.09
C VAL A 54 10.89 -5.34 11.25
N LEU A 55 9.76 -5.99 11.59
CA LEU A 55 8.47 -5.30 11.72
C LEU A 55 8.23 -4.64 13.09
N GLU A 56 8.86 -5.12 14.16
CA GLU A 56 8.63 -4.60 15.53
C GLU A 56 8.85 -3.09 15.66
N PRO A 57 9.94 -2.48 15.09
CA PRO A 57 10.09 -1.03 15.11
C PRO A 57 8.97 -0.29 14.39
N ALA A 58 8.51 -0.79 13.23
CA ALA A 58 7.41 -0.19 12.49
C ALA A 58 6.08 -0.26 13.26
N ILE A 59 5.81 -1.39 13.91
CA ILE A 59 4.65 -1.59 14.80
C ILE A 59 4.72 -0.60 15.96
N HIS A 60 5.88 -0.50 16.61
CA HIS A 60 6.07 0.43 17.73
C HIS A 60 5.78 1.87 17.32
N TYR A 61 6.35 2.35 16.22
CA TYR A 61 6.09 3.71 15.74
C TYR A 61 4.64 3.94 15.30
N ALA A 62 3.99 2.94 14.74
CA ALA A 62 2.58 3.05 14.39
C ALA A 62 1.68 3.15 15.64
N GLU A 63 2.00 2.44 16.74
CA GLU A 63 1.24 2.48 18.00
C GLU A 63 1.60 3.67 18.89
N ALA A 64 2.88 3.84 19.19
CA ALA A 64 3.36 4.88 20.11
C ALA A 64 3.34 6.26 19.43
N GLY A 65 3.44 6.30 18.12
CA GLY A 65 3.55 7.50 17.32
C GLY A 65 4.99 7.88 16.99
N HIS A 66 5.12 8.62 15.92
CA HIS A 66 6.38 9.24 15.50
C HIS A 66 6.16 10.72 15.18
N PRO A 67 7.17 11.59 15.35
CA PRO A 67 7.05 12.99 15.03
C PRO A 67 6.76 13.19 13.52
N LEU A 68 5.67 13.88 13.21
CA LEU A 68 5.31 14.13 11.81
C LEU A 68 6.27 15.16 11.20
N LEU A 69 6.80 14.82 10.02
CA LEU A 69 7.69 15.71 9.27
C LEU A 69 6.94 16.95 8.75
N PRO A 70 7.60 18.14 8.66
CA PRO A 70 6.95 19.36 8.16
C PRO A 70 6.34 19.20 6.75
N GLY A 71 7.01 18.47 5.84
CA GLY A 71 6.49 18.19 4.51
C GLY A 71 5.22 17.33 4.53
N ALA A 72 5.19 16.29 5.35
CA ALA A 72 4.03 15.44 5.52
C ALA A 72 2.84 16.21 6.16
N ALA A 73 3.10 17.05 7.15
CA ALA A 73 2.07 17.87 7.76
C ALA A 73 1.42 18.82 6.75
N ARG A 74 2.21 19.49 5.91
CA ARG A 74 1.70 20.36 4.82
C ARG A 74 0.88 19.56 3.79
N ALA A 75 1.38 18.43 3.34
CA ALA A 75 0.65 17.59 2.40
C ALA A 75 -0.71 17.13 2.97
N LEU A 76 -0.77 16.76 4.24
CA LEU A 76 -2.03 16.42 4.92
C LEU A 76 -2.98 17.62 5.03
N GLU A 77 -2.46 18.84 5.27
CA GLU A 77 -3.26 20.07 5.30
C GLU A 77 -3.86 20.39 3.93
N GLU A 78 -3.08 20.23 2.86
CA GLU A 78 -3.53 20.43 1.47
C GLU A 78 -4.62 19.45 1.05
N VAL A 79 -4.53 18.17 1.44
CA VAL A 79 -5.51 17.13 1.07
C VAL A 79 -6.65 16.96 2.09
N ALA A 80 -6.61 17.67 3.22
CA ALA A 80 -7.63 17.54 4.26
C ALA A 80 -9.07 17.72 3.76
N PRO A 81 -9.38 18.69 2.86
CA PRO A 81 -10.75 18.82 2.32
C PRO A 81 -11.22 17.57 1.57
N ILE A 82 -10.34 16.90 0.84
CA ILE A 82 -10.67 15.64 0.13
C ILE A 82 -10.97 14.54 1.13
N PHE A 83 -10.16 14.40 2.19
CA PHE A 83 -10.36 13.39 3.22
C PHE A 83 -11.62 13.63 4.06
N GLN A 84 -12.01 14.89 4.22
CA GLN A 84 -13.23 15.25 4.97
C GLN A 84 -14.50 15.03 4.17
N ASN A 85 -14.48 15.37 2.88
CA ASN A 85 -15.70 15.47 2.06
C ASN A 85 -15.87 14.28 1.12
N GLU A 86 -14.78 13.75 0.56
CA GLU A 86 -14.82 12.81 -0.56
C GLU A 86 -14.31 11.40 -0.19
N TRP A 87 -13.35 11.31 0.78
CA TRP A 87 -12.74 10.05 1.17
C TRP A 87 -12.95 9.76 2.67
N PRO A 88 -14.17 9.40 3.08
CA PRO A 88 -14.56 9.32 4.49
C PRO A 88 -13.76 8.28 5.30
N SER A 89 -13.19 7.26 4.65
CA SER A 89 -12.32 6.28 5.31
C SER A 89 -10.92 6.83 5.63
N SER A 90 -10.46 7.87 4.94
CA SER A 90 -9.14 8.49 5.14
C SER A 90 -9.14 9.48 6.30
N GLY A 91 -10.24 10.20 6.50
CA GLY A 91 -10.36 11.21 7.56
C GLY A 91 -9.98 10.70 8.94
N PRO A 92 -10.58 9.62 9.46
CA PRO A 92 -10.26 9.07 10.79
C PRO A 92 -8.80 8.66 10.99
N VAL A 93 -8.12 8.28 9.90
CA VAL A 93 -6.71 7.85 9.95
C VAL A 93 -5.77 9.04 9.92
N TRP A 94 -5.99 9.99 8.99
CA TRP A 94 -5.02 11.04 8.67
C TRP A 94 -5.33 12.38 9.32
N LEU A 95 -6.58 12.60 9.73
CA LEU A 95 -7.06 13.85 10.33
C LEU A 95 -7.58 13.59 11.76
N PRO A 96 -6.72 13.26 12.73
CA PRO A 96 -7.15 13.05 14.10
C PRO A 96 -7.88 14.32 14.62
N ASN A 97 -9.08 14.14 15.16
CA ASN A 97 -9.99 15.22 15.55
C ASN A 97 -10.45 16.11 14.37
N GLY A 98 -10.47 15.57 13.15
CA GLY A 98 -10.92 16.28 11.95
C GLY A 98 -9.95 17.32 11.39
N GLN A 99 -8.69 17.35 11.85
CA GLN A 99 -7.69 18.31 11.42
C GLN A 99 -6.35 17.65 11.11
N ALA A 100 -5.62 18.21 10.16
CA ALA A 100 -4.26 17.79 9.86
C ALA A 100 -3.34 17.96 11.08
N PRO A 101 -2.55 16.95 11.45
CA PRO A 101 -1.62 17.04 12.56
C PRO A 101 -0.51 18.04 12.25
N LYS A 102 -0.11 18.83 13.24
CA LYS A 102 1.00 19.79 13.09
C LYS A 102 2.36 19.06 13.06
N ALA A 103 3.31 19.66 12.34
CA ALA A 103 4.69 19.17 12.31
C ALA A 103 5.26 19.00 13.75
N GLY A 104 6.02 17.93 13.95
CA GLY A 104 6.62 17.58 15.24
C GLY A 104 5.65 16.94 16.25
N LYS A 105 4.33 16.92 16.00
CA LYS A 105 3.39 16.18 16.83
C LYS A 105 3.44 14.70 16.51
N LEU A 106 3.19 13.87 17.52
CA LEU A 106 3.15 12.42 17.34
C LEU A 106 1.93 12.01 16.49
N PHE A 107 2.20 11.42 15.35
CA PHE A 107 1.20 10.78 14.50
C PHE A 107 1.16 9.29 14.79
N ARG A 108 -0.02 8.73 14.98
CA ARG A 108 -0.26 7.32 15.29
C ARG A 108 -1.17 6.69 14.25
N ASN A 109 -0.92 5.42 13.95
CA ASN A 109 -1.81 4.62 13.13
C ASN A 109 -1.96 3.21 13.73
N PRO A 110 -2.78 3.05 14.78
CA PRO A 110 -2.96 1.77 15.45
C PRO A 110 -3.56 0.69 14.54
N THR A 111 -4.33 1.07 13.53
CA THR A 111 -4.87 0.14 12.53
C THR A 111 -3.75 -0.50 11.69
N LEU A 112 -2.77 0.29 11.29
CA LEU A 112 -1.59 -0.22 10.58
C LEU A 112 -0.79 -1.18 11.48
N ALA A 113 -0.58 -0.82 12.75
CA ALA A 113 0.09 -1.69 13.71
C ALA A 113 -0.66 -3.03 13.88
N ALA A 114 -1.98 -2.99 13.98
CA ALA A 114 -2.81 -4.20 14.06
C ALA A 114 -2.68 -5.07 12.80
N THR A 115 -2.60 -4.46 11.62
CA THR A 115 -2.35 -5.16 10.35
C THR A 115 -1.02 -5.90 10.37
N TRP A 116 0.07 -5.24 10.79
CA TRP A 116 1.39 -5.89 10.89
C TRP A 116 1.42 -7.00 11.93
N ARG A 117 0.77 -6.81 13.08
CA ARG A 117 0.64 -7.87 14.09
C ARG A 117 -0.14 -9.08 13.57
N ARG A 118 -1.20 -8.84 12.79
CA ARG A 118 -1.96 -9.92 12.16
C ARG A 118 -1.12 -10.69 11.15
N ILE A 119 -0.33 -10.01 10.31
CA ILE A 119 0.61 -10.66 9.39
C ILE A 119 1.61 -11.55 10.15
N LEU A 120 2.20 -11.05 11.25
CA LEU A 120 3.10 -11.84 12.09
C LEU A 120 2.41 -13.06 12.69
N LYS A 121 1.15 -12.93 13.12
CA LYS A 121 0.34 -14.03 13.64
C LYS A 121 0.07 -15.09 12.56
N GLU A 122 -0.30 -14.68 11.36
CA GLU A 122 -0.57 -15.59 10.23
C GLU A 122 0.71 -16.23 9.66
N ALA A 123 1.86 -15.57 9.80
CA ALA A 123 3.16 -16.16 9.53
C ALA A 123 3.44 -17.42 10.39
N GLY A 124 2.90 -17.47 11.62
CA GLY A 124 2.87 -18.65 12.50
C GLY A 124 4.27 -19.15 12.88
N ASN A 125 4.37 -20.46 13.13
CA ASN A 125 5.59 -21.16 13.54
C ASN A 125 6.25 -21.86 12.34
N GLY A 126 7.55 -22.19 12.45
CA GLY A 126 8.31 -22.92 11.42
C GLY A 126 9.65 -22.27 11.15
N SER A 127 10.32 -22.66 10.07
CA SER A 127 11.57 -22.01 9.68
C SER A 127 11.34 -20.52 9.37
N ARG A 128 12.41 -19.76 9.40
CA ARG A 128 12.39 -18.33 9.05
C ARG A 128 11.78 -18.11 7.66
N GLU A 129 12.23 -18.86 6.66
CA GLU A 129 11.77 -18.79 5.27
C GLU A 129 10.28 -19.12 5.16
N GLN A 130 9.83 -20.18 5.84
CA GLN A 130 8.42 -20.58 5.86
C GLN A 130 7.51 -19.50 6.46
N ARG A 131 7.97 -18.80 7.50
CA ARG A 131 7.22 -17.69 8.10
C ARG A 131 7.13 -16.51 7.15
N ILE A 132 8.25 -16.15 6.50
CA ILE A 132 8.27 -15.07 5.51
C ILE A 132 7.34 -15.40 4.33
N ASP A 133 7.39 -16.61 3.80
CA ASP A 133 6.52 -17.01 2.69
C ASP A 133 5.02 -17.01 3.07
N ARG A 134 4.68 -17.37 4.31
CA ARG A 134 3.29 -17.24 4.77
C ARG A 134 2.86 -15.79 4.94
N ALA A 135 3.75 -14.89 5.38
CA ALA A 135 3.48 -13.46 5.44
C ALA A 135 3.24 -12.86 4.04
N ARG A 136 4.03 -13.29 3.03
CA ARG A 136 3.80 -12.92 1.63
C ARG A 136 2.42 -13.36 1.16
N ARG A 137 2.01 -14.61 1.44
CA ARG A 137 0.67 -15.10 1.11
C ARG A 137 -0.44 -14.38 1.88
N ALA A 138 -0.25 -14.07 3.16
CA ALA A 138 -1.22 -13.28 3.94
C ALA A 138 -1.48 -11.90 3.33
N TRP A 139 -0.46 -11.31 2.68
CA TRP A 139 -0.57 -10.07 1.94
C TRP A 139 -1.29 -10.23 0.61
N SER A 140 -0.84 -11.16 -0.24
CA SER A 140 -1.29 -11.25 -1.64
C SER A 140 -2.53 -12.13 -1.85
N GLN A 141 -2.81 -13.07 -0.96
CA GLN A 141 -3.88 -14.07 -1.10
C GLN A 141 -4.77 -14.17 0.16
N GLY A 142 -4.42 -13.48 1.23
CA GLY A 142 -5.14 -13.51 2.50
C GLY A 142 -5.88 -12.20 2.78
N PHE A 143 -6.03 -11.92 4.06
CA PHE A 143 -6.89 -10.85 4.56
C PHE A 143 -6.59 -9.45 4.00
N VAL A 144 -5.33 -9.17 3.63
CA VAL A 144 -5.00 -7.85 3.03
C VAL A 144 -5.59 -7.75 1.64
N ALA A 145 -5.38 -8.76 0.79
CA ALA A 145 -5.97 -8.82 -0.55
C ALA A 145 -7.50 -8.82 -0.49
N GLU A 146 -8.10 -9.58 0.43
CA GLU A 146 -9.56 -9.61 0.66
C GLU A 146 -10.12 -8.23 1.01
N GLN A 147 -9.45 -7.48 1.90
CA GLN A 147 -9.88 -6.14 2.29
C GLN A 147 -9.73 -5.12 1.16
N ILE A 148 -8.65 -5.19 0.38
CA ILE A 148 -8.44 -4.32 -0.79
C ILE A 148 -9.51 -4.60 -1.85
N ASP A 149 -9.74 -5.86 -2.20
CA ASP A 149 -10.76 -6.28 -3.14
C ASP A 149 -12.17 -5.84 -2.71
N HIS A 150 -12.53 -6.10 -1.45
CA HIS A 150 -13.80 -5.66 -0.89
C HIS A 150 -13.96 -4.14 -0.98
N PHE A 151 -12.92 -3.38 -0.59
CA PHE A 151 -12.95 -1.92 -0.63
C PHE A 151 -13.11 -1.40 -2.07
N CYS A 152 -12.34 -1.91 -3.01
CA CYS A 152 -12.41 -1.52 -4.42
C CYS A 152 -13.79 -1.79 -5.04
N ARG A 153 -14.44 -2.91 -4.66
CA ARG A 153 -15.76 -3.28 -5.19
C ARG A 153 -16.93 -2.54 -4.54
N THR A 154 -16.80 -2.15 -3.28
CA THR A 154 -17.92 -1.60 -2.50
C THR A 154 -17.89 -0.09 -2.36
N GLN A 155 -16.75 0.53 -2.60
CA GLN A 155 -16.61 1.99 -2.52
C GLN A 155 -16.63 2.63 -3.90
N SER A 156 -17.21 3.82 -3.96
CA SER A 156 -17.13 4.73 -5.10
C SER A 156 -16.68 6.08 -4.55
N LEU A 157 -15.49 6.51 -4.92
CA LEU A 157 -14.83 7.68 -4.35
C LEU A 157 -14.51 8.69 -5.45
N MET A 158 -14.61 9.96 -5.10
CA MET A 158 -14.20 11.08 -5.97
C MET A 158 -12.74 10.90 -6.40
N ASP A 159 -12.48 11.10 -7.66
CA ASP A 159 -11.12 11.10 -8.19
C ASP A 159 -10.80 12.38 -8.97
N SER A 160 -9.62 12.46 -9.57
CA SER A 160 -9.17 13.66 -10.29
C SER A 160 -9.89 13.93 -11.62
N SER A 161 -10.78 13.02 -12.06
CA SER A 161 -11.67 13.30 -13.22
C SER A 161 -12.82 14.24 -12.84
N GLY A 162 -13.14 14.37 -11.55
CA GLY A 162 -14.28 15.13 -11.03
C GLY A 162 -15.53 14.28 -10.79
N ASP A 163 -15.42 12.96 -10.97
CA ASP A 163 -16.50 12.00 -10.75
C ASP A 163 -16.10 10.93 -9.72
N CYS A 164 -17.08 10.18 -9.23
CA CYS A 164 -16.88 9.09 -8.29
C CYS A 164 -16.81 7.74 -9.01
N HIS A 165 -15.73 7.00 -8.78
CA HIS A 165 -15.53 5.68 -9.38
C HIS A 165 -15.14 4.62 -8.35
N GLY A 166 -15.52 3.37 -8.64
CA GLY A 166 -15.06 2.18 -7.92
C GLY A 166 -13.66 1.77 -8.38
N GLY A 167 -13.01 0.88 -7.60
CA GLY A 167 -11.68 0.37 -7.94
C GLY A 167 -11.74 -0.76 -8.97
N LEU A 168 -10.67 -0.91 -9.71
CA LEU A 168 -10.47 -2.02 -10.68
C LEU A 168 -9.62 -3.16 -10.08
N LEU A 169 -8.90 -2.90 -9.00
CA LEU A 169 -8.02 -3.86 -8.35
C LEU A 169 -8.83 -4.92 -7.61
N THR A 170 -8.52 -6.19 -7.88
CA THR A 170 -9.19 -7.36 -7.32
C THR A 170 -8.24 -8.23 -6.50
N GLY A 171 -8.80 -9.14 -5.70
CA GLY A 171 -8.04 -10.17 -5.00
C GLY A 171 -7.30 -11.11 -5.97
N ASP A 172 -7.85 -11.37 -7.14
CA ASP A 172 -7.21 -12.19 -8.17
C ASP A 172 -5.97 -11.48 -8.76
N ASP A 173 -6.03 -10.17 -8.99
CA ASP A 173 -4.87 -9.38 -9.41
C ASP A 173 -3.76 -9.42 -8.35
N MET A 174 -4.13 -9.32 -7.07
CA MET A 174 -3.21 -9.43 -5.94
C MET A 174 -2.55 -10.81 -5.88
N ALA A 175 -3.33 -11.88 -6.07
CA ALA A 175 -2.87 -13.26 -6.01
C ALA A 175 -2.01 -13.66 -7.21
N ALA A 176 -2.26 -13.07 -8.37
CA ALA A 176 -1.55 -13.37 -9.62
C ALA A 176 -0.17 -12.72 -9.71
N TRP A 177 0.15 -11.74 -8.83
CA TRP A 177 1.42 -11.03 -8.87
C TRP A 177 2.35 -11.47 -7.74
N GLU A 178 3.59 -11.75 -8.09
CA GLU A 178 4.68 -12.02 -7.16
C GLU A 178 5.94 -11.23 -7.55
N ALA A 179 6.68 -10.79 -6.55
CA ALA A 179 7.99 -10.20 -6.77
C ALA A 179 8.99 -11.25 -7.27
N HIS A 180 9.80 -10.86 -8.22
CA HIS A 180 10.88 -11.68 -8.78
C HIS A 180 12.14 -10.86 -9.00
N TYR A 181 13.26 -11.55 -9.22
CA TYR A 181 14.52 -10.91 -9.57
C TYR A 181 14.58 -10.66 -11.07
N GLU A 182 15.04 -9.49 -11.43
CA GLU A 182 15.26 -9.09 -12.82
C GLU A 182 16.76 -8.94 -13.08
N THR A 183 17.20 -9.24 -14.30
CA THR A 183 18.57 -8.95 -14.72
C THR A 183 18.75 -7.45 -14.80
N PRO A 184 19.75 -6.87 -14.09
CA PRO A 184 20.01 -5.44 -14.15
C PRO A 184 20.32 -5.00 -15.59
N VAL A 185 19.73 -3.87 -15.99
CA VAL A 185 20.16 -3.20 -17.22
C VAL A 185 21.43 -2.41 -16.92
N SER A 186 22.51 -2.69 -17.64
CA SER A 186 23.79 -2.00 -17.50
C SER A 186 24.16 -1.22 -18.76
N TYR A 187 24.87 -0.13 -18.59
CA TYR A 187 25.41 0.68 -19.69
C TYR A 187 26.81 1.18 -19.30
N ASP A 188 27.76 0.92 -20.18
CA ASP A 188 29.12 1.42 -19.99
C ASP A 188 29.26 2.84 -20.54
N TYR A 189 29.67 3.76 -19.68
CA TYR A 189 29.97 5.13 -20.07
C TYR A 189 31.35 5.55 -19.58
N ARG A 190 32.28 5.76 -20.51
CA ARG A 190 33.66 6.21 -20.24
C ARG A 190 34.40 5.37 -19.18
N GLY A 191 34.20 4.05 -19.16
CA GLY A 191 34.82 3.12 -18.22
C GLY A 191 34.08 2.98 -16.86
N TRP A 192 32.85 3.48 -16.77
CA TRP A 192 31.93 3.26 -15.65
C TRP A 192 30.73 2.46 -16.12
N THR A 193 30.42 1.39 -15.38
CA THR A 193 29.25 0.53 -15.61
C THR A 193 28.15 0.85 -14.60
#